data_5433be6e29ece87a08c91e3f9e9bd0fd
#
_entry.id   5433be6e29ece87a08c91e3f9e9bd0fd
#
_cell.length_a   1.000
_cell.length_b   1.000
_cell.length_c   1.000
_cell.angle_alpha   90.00
_cell.angle_beta   90.00
_cell.angle_gamma   90.00
#
_symmetry.space_group_name_H-M   'P 1'
#
loop_
_entity.id
_entity.type
_entity.pdbx_description
1 polymer ?
#
loop_
_entity_poly.entity_id
_entity_poly.type
_entity_poly.pdbx_seq_one_letter_code
_entity_poly.pdbx_strand_id
1 'polypeptide(L)'
;MKLFATLKKVREFERLQLPFLRSLIDFDIIIEIGYAEEQKQPLTPKQLFLLDLGSVTTVRRRLARLVEQGVITRRTNAKDRRSDDLSIGSASAKLLAKYGKVLAMTSV
;
A
#
# COMPACT_ATOMS: atom_id res chain seq x y z
N MET A 1 -24.81 13.29 -2.18
CA MET A 1 -24.08 12.00 -2.14
C MET A 1 -24.58 11.16 -0.98
N LYS A 2 -24.87 9.91 -1.23
CA LYS A 2 -25.19 8.97 -0.15
C LYS A 2 -23.93 8.26 0.28
N LEU A 3 -23.45 8.59 1.46
CA LEU A 3 -22.17 8.12 1.97
C LEU A 3 -22.02 6.60 1.94
N PHE A 4 -23.01 5.89 2.49
CA PHE A 4 -22.87 4.44 2.60
C PHE A 4 -22.97 3.73 1.25
N ALA A 5 -23.72 4.26 0.31
CA ALA A 5 -23.73 3.74 -1.05
C ALA A 5 -22.36 3.90 -1.70
N THR A 6 -21.73 5.03 -1.49
CA THR A 6 -20.36 5.29 -1.99
C THR A 6 -19.35 4.35 -1.34
N LEU A 7 -19.40 4.21 -0.02
CA LEU A 7 -18.49 3.32 0.70
C LEU A 7 -18.65 1.87 0.25
N LYS A 8 -19.90 1.44 0.01
CA LYS A 8 -20.17 0.08 -0.46
C LYS A 8 -19.55 -0.16 -1.84
N LYS A 9 -19.65 0.79 -2.76
CA LYS A 9 -19.03 0.68 -4.09
C LYS A 9 -17.50 0.58 -4.00
N VAL A 10 -16.92 1.40 -3.15
CA VAL A 10 -15.46 1.39 -2.94
C VAL A 10 -15.02 0.04 -2.38
N ARG A 11 -15.74 -0.50 -1.39
CA ARG A 11 -15.41 -1.80 -0.80
C ARG A 11 -15.59 -2.95 -1.80
N GLU A 12 -16.60 -2.90 -2.65
CA GLU A 12 -16.78 -3.89 -3.71
C GLU A 12 -15.63 -3.88 -4.69
N PHE A 13 -15.18 -2.69 -5.09
CA PHE A 13 -14.02 -2.55 -5.96
C PHE A 13 -12.78 -3.17 -5.31
N GLU A 14 -12.54 -2.87 -4.03
CA GLU A 14 -11.39 -3.41 -3.30
C GLU A 14 -11.40 -4.94 -3.29
N ARG A 15 -12.55 -5.54 -3.00
CA ARG A 15 -12.65 -7.00 -2.94
C ARG A 15 -12.42 -7.67 -4.29
N LEU A 16 -12.91 -7.07 -5.36
CA LEU A 16 -12.85 -7.66 -6.69
C LEU A 16 -11.51 -7.38 -7.39
N GLN A 17 -10.97 -6.19 -7.23
CA GLN A 17 -9.81 -5.75 -7.98
C GLN A 17 -8.52 -5.68 -7.17
N LEU A 18 -8.63 -5.62 -5.85
CA LEU A 18 -7.47 -5.47 -4.95
C LEU A 18 -7.49 -6.58 -3.89
N PRO A 19 -7.41 -7.88 -4.32
CA PRO A 19 -7.54 -9.01 -3.38
C PRO A 19 -6.41 -9.11 -2.36
N PHE A 20 -5.31 -8.37 -2.56
CA PHE A 20 -4.22 -8.32 -1.60
C PHE A 20 -4.55 -7.47 -0.36
N LEU A 21 -5.62 -6.68 -0.41
CA LEU A 21 -6.06 -5.88 0.74
C LEU A 21 -6.92 -6.76 1.66
N ARG A 22 -6.28 -7.43 2.62
CA ARG A 22 -6.96 -8.33 3.54
C ARG A 22 -7.25 -7.73 4.90
N SER A 23 -6.58 -6.64 5.26
CA SER A 23 -6.76 -6.00 6.54
C SER A 23 -6.47 -4.51 6.42
N LEU A 24 -6.87 -3.74 7.43
CA LEU A 24 -6.56 -2.31 7.48
C LEU A 24 -5.06 -2.08 7.53
N ILE A 25 -4.30 -2.96 8.17
CA ILE A 25 -2.83 -2.85 8.23
C ILE A 25 -2.23 -2.98 6.84
N ASP A 26 -2.72 -3.92 6.02
CA ASP A 26 -2.27 -4.05 4.64
C ASP A 26 -2.50 -2.74 3.87
N PHE A 27 -3.69 -2.16 4.04
CA PHE A 27 -4.04 -0.89 3.40
C PHE A 27 -3.12 0.23 3.86
N ASP A 28 -2.91 0.34 5.17
CA ASP A 28 -2.05 1.37 5.75
C ASP A 28 -0.61 1.25 5.25
N ILE A 29 -0.07 0.02 5.17
CA ILE A 29 1.28 -0.22 4.65
C ILE A 29 1.39 0.29 3.21
N ILE A 30 0.44 -0.06 2.38
CA ILE A 30 0.44 0.33 0.96
C ILE A 30 0.34 1.85 0.81
N ILE A 31 -0.54 2.49 1.57
CA ILE A 31 -0.70 3.94 1.54
C ILE A 31 0.60 4.64 1.94
N GLU A 32 1.22 4.21 3.03
CA GLU A 32 2.44 4.85 3.51
C GLU A 32 3.59 4.70 2.53
N ILE A 33 3.75 3.50 1.95
CA ILE A 33 4.80 3.27 0.96
C ILE A 33 4.55 4.08 -0.31
N GLY A 34 3.31 4.06 -0.81
CA GLY A 34 2.96 4.81 -2.02
C GLY A 34 3.12 6.31 -1.83
N TYR A 35 2.69 6.82 -0.68
CA TYR A 35 2.83 8.24 -0.34
C TYR A 35 4.31 8.65 -0.31
N ALA A 36 5.16 7.84 0.33
CA ALA A 36 6.59 8.12 0.40
C ALA A 36 7.24 8.16 -0.98
N GLU A 37 6.83 7.23 -1.87
CA GLU A 37 7.30 7.26 -3.27
C GLU A 37 6.90 8.55 -3.98
N GLU A 38 5.66 8.99 -3.80
CA GLU A 38 5.18 10.23 -4.41
C GLU A 38 5.99 11.43 -3.92
N GLN A 39 6.44 11.40 -2.67
CA GLN A 39 7.28 12.44 -2.09
C GLN A 39 8.76 12.29 -2.45
N LYS A 40 9.12 11.26 -3.24
CA LYS A 40 10.50 10.95 -3.65
C LYS A 40 11.41 10.67 -2.44
N GLN A 41 10.83 10.15 -1.38
CA GLN A 41 11.54 9.77 -0.15
C GLN A 41 11.07 8.37 0.27
N PRO A 42 11.45 7.32 -0.50
CA PRO A 42 10.97 5.96 -0.22
C PRO A 42 11.32 5.51 1.20
N LEU A 43 10.39 4.77 1.79
CA LEU A 43 10.58 4.23 3.14
C LEU A 43 11.46 2.99 3.11
N THR A 44 12.25 2.82 4.16
CA THR A 44 12.88 1.53 4.47
C THR A 44 11.94 0.72 5.35
N PRO A 45 12.14 -0.61 5.47
CA PRO A 45 11.36 -1.42 6.42
C PRO A 45 11.41 -0.88 7.85
N LYS A 46 12.58 -0.45 8.30
CA LYS A 46 12.74 0.11 9.65
C LYS A 46 11.87 1.36 9.84
N GLN A 47 11.88 2.25 8.86
CA GLN A 47 11.06 3.47 8.92
C GLN A 47 9.57 3.12 8.94
N LEU A 48 9.16 2.13 8.14
CA LEU A 48 7.77 1.67 8.13
C LEU A 48 7.35 1.17 9.52
N PHE A 49 8.21 0.37 10.17
CA PHE A 49 7.90 -0.16 11.50
C PHE A 49 7.77 0.93 12.55
N LEU A 50 8.48 2.05 12.39
CA LEU A 50 8.42 3.19 13.30
C LEU A 50 7.14 4.03 13.16
N LEU A 51 6.34 3.81 12.13
CA LEU A 51 5.09 4.54 11.92
C LEU A 51 3.95 4.08 12.84
N ASP A 52 4.17 3.03 13.61
CA ASP A 52 3.21 2.53 14.60
C ASP A 52 1.85 2.13 13.98
N LEU A 53 1.90 1.48 12.83
CA LEU A 53 0.70 0.99 12.14
C LEU A 53 0.08 -0.23 12.85
N GLY A 54 0.84 -0.85 13.73
CA GLY A 54 0.49 -2.02 14.50
C GLY A 54 1.73 -2.52 15.19
N SER A 55 1.67 -3.67 15.86
CA SER A 55 2.88 -4.24 16.47
C SER A 55 3.92 -4.51 15.37
N VAL A 56 5.19 -4.39 15.71
CA VAL A 56 6.29 -4.62 14.76
C VAL A 56 6.18 -6.02 14.16
N THR A 57 5.87 -7.01 14.98
CA THR A 57 5.70 -8.39 14.52
C THR A 57 4.60 -8.50 13.45
N THR A 58 3.45 -7.87 13.69
CA THR A 58 2.33 -7.89 12.75
C THR A 58 2.67 -7.16 11.46
N VAL A 59 3.22 -5.96 11.56
CA VAL A 59 3.59 -5.17 10.37
C VAL A 59 4.66 -5.90 9.55
N ARG A 60 5.67 -6.47 10.21
CA ARG A 60 6.71 -7.24 9.55
C ARG A 60 6.14 -8.43 8.77
N ARG A 61 5.23 -9.18 9.39
CA ARG A 61 4.59 -10.33 8.74
C ARG A 61 3.74 -9.90 7.55
N ARG A 62 2.96 -8.83 7.70
CA ARG A 62 2.13 -8.31 6.61
C ARG A 62 2.98 -7.78 5.46
N LEU A 63 4.04 -7.05 5.77
CA LEU A 63 4.97 -6.57 4.74
C LEU A 63 5.58 -7.75 3.97
N ALA A 64 6.06 -8.79 4.69
CA ALA A 64 6.65 -9.96 4.04
C ALA A 64 5.66 -10.61 3.08
N ARG A 65 4.38 -10.72 3.44
CA ARG A 65 3.35 -11.27 2.56
C ARG A 65 3.15 -10.42 1.31
N LEU A 66 3.09 -9.10 1.48
CA LEU A 66 2.92 -8.18 0.35
C LEU A 66 4.13 -8.21 -0.59
N VAL A 67 5.33 -8.35 -0.05
CA VAL A 67 6.55 -8.51 -0.86
C VAL A 67 6.53 -9.84 -1.62
N GLU A 68 6.17 -10.93 -0.94
CA GLU A 68 6.07 -12.24 -1.57
C GLU A 68 5.08 -12.25 -2.72
N GLN A 69 3.97 -11.53 -2.58
CA GLN A 69 2.94 -11.44 -3.62
C GLN A 69 3.28 -10.41 -4.72
N GLY A 70 4.40 -9.73 -4.63
CA GLY A 70 4.81 -8.73 -5.62
C GLY A 70 4.05 -7.42 -5.52
N VAL A 71 3.23 -7.23 -4.49
CA VAL A 71 2.50 -5.98 -4.26
C VAL A 71 3.45 -4.86 -3.86
N ILE A 72 4.43 -5.20 -3.02
CA ILE A 72 5.51 -4.32 -2.58
C ILE A 72 6.81 -4.91 -3.09
N THR A 73 7.71 -4.06 -3.58
CA THR A 73 9.06 -4.47 -3.96
C THR A 73 10.07 -3.88 -2.99
N ARG A 74 11.18 -4.61 -2.80
CA ARG A 74 12.31 -4.15 -2.00
C ARG A 74 13.52 -4.04 -2.92
N ARG A 75 14.16 -2.87 -2.93
CA ARG A 75 15.38 -2.65 -3.72
C ARG A 75 16.46 -2.12 -2.80
N THR A 76 17.67 -2.67 -2.95
CA THR A 76 18.82 -2.17 -2.20
C THR A 76 19.00 -0.68 -2.50
N ASN A 77 19.15 0.12 -1.45
CA ASN A 77 19.37 1.55 -1.59
C ASN A 77 20.74 1.80 -2.23
N ALA A 78 20.78 2.67 -3.26
CA ALA A 78 22.01 2.96 -4.00
C ALA A 78 23.06 3.66 -3.12
N LYS A 79 22.63 4.42 -2.11
CA LYS A 79 23.50 5.18 -1.22
C LYS A 79 23.88 4.41 0.03
N ASP A 80 23.03 3.48 0.48
CA ASP A 80 23.29 2.65 1.66
C ASP A 80 22.86 1.21 1.37
N ARG A 81 23.85 0.36 1.05
CA ARG A 81 23.60 -1.04 0.68
C ARG A 81 23.07 -1.89 1.82
N ARG A 82 23.08 -1.40 3.06
CA ARG A 82 22.54 -2.09 4.22
C ARG A 82 21.04 -1.85 4.39
N SER A 83 20.47 -1.01 3.55
CA SER A 83 19.08 -0.59 3.64
C SER A 83 18.38 -0.85 2.32
N ASP A 84 17.11 -1.24 2.38
CA ASP A 84 16.26 -1.43 1.20
C ASP A 84 15.22 -0.32 1.13
N ASP A 85 14.95 0.15 -0.08
CA ASP A 85 13.82 1.03 -0.32
C ASP A 85 12.60 0.20 -0.68
N LEU A 86 11.45 0.60 -0.15
CA LEU A 86 10.16 -0.04 -0.44
C LEU A 86 9.44 0.75 -1.52
N SER A 87 8.81 0.04 -2.46
CA SER A 87 8.01 0.66 -3.51
C SER A 87 6.81 -0.22 -3.85
N ILE A 88 5.82 0.37 -4.52
CA ILE A 88 4.65 -0.37 -4.99
C ILE A 88 5.06 -1.13 -6.26
N GLY A 89 4.73 -2.42 -6.32
CA GLY A 89 4.99 -3.22 -7.51
C GLY A 89 4.22 -2.69 -8.72
N SER A 90 4.80 -2.82 -9.93
CA SER A 90 4.24 -2.20 -11.13
C SER A 90 2.82 -2.68 -11.47
N ALA A 91 2.54 -3.96 -11.34
CA ALA A 91 1.20 -4.49 -11.61
C ALA A 91 0.18 -3.96 -10.60
N SER A 92 0.57 -3.89 -9.32
CA SER A 92 -0.29 -3.36 -8.26
C SER A 92 -0.50 -1.87 -8.42
N ALA A 93 0.52 -1.13 -8.87
CA ALA A 93 0.40 0.29 -9.14
C ALA A 93 -0.67 0.57 -10.21
N LYS A 94 -0.75 -0.27 -11.24
CA LYS A 94 -1.78 -0.15 -12.28
C LYS A 94 -3.18 -0.38 -11.72
N LEU A 95 -3.35 -1.37 -10.85
CA LEU A 95 -4.63 -1.64 -10.20
C LEU A 95 -5.03 -0.51 -9.26
N LEU A 96 -4.06 0.02 -8.51
CA LEU A 96 -4.31 1.16 -7.61
C LEU A 96 -4.66 2.43 -8.38
N ALA A 97 -4.12 2.61 -9.59
CA ALA A 97 -4.51 3.73 -10.45
C ALA A 97 -5.99 3.64 -10.84
N LYS A 98 -6.49 2.44 -11.10
CA LYS A 98 -7.93 2.22 -11.35
C LYS A 98 -8.75 2.57 -10.12
N TYR A 99 -8.26 2.23 -8.94
CA TYR A 99 -8.89 2.60 -7.67
C TYR A 99 -9.01 4.13 -7.54
N GLY A 100 -7.96 4.85 -7.93
CA GLY A 100 -7.98 6.31 -7.94
C GLY A 100 -9.09 6.87 -8.83
N LYS A 101 -9.30 6.27 -9.99
CA LYS A 101 -10.39 6.67 -10.90
C LYS A 101 -11.77 6.43 -10.27
N VAL A 102 -11.95 5.29 -9.58
CA VAL A 102 -13.19 5.00 -8.89
C VAL A 102 -13.46 6.02 -7.79
N LEU A 103 -12.43 6.38 -7.01
CA LEU A 103 -12.55 7.41 -5.98
C LEU A 103 -12.93 8.76 -6.60
N ALA A 104 -12.32 9.15 -7.70
CA ALA A 104 -12.63 10.41 -8.37
C ALA A 104 -14.08 10.44 -8.88
N MET A 105 -14.60 9.32 -9.37
CA MET A 105 -15.99 9.21 -9.84
C MET A 105 -17.00 9.28 -8.70
N THR A 106 -16.62 8.94 -7.48
CA THR A 106 -17.52 8.89 -6.33
C THR A 106 -17.41 10.10 -5.43
N SER A 107 -16.47 10.99 -5.67
CA SER A 107 -16.16 12.12 -4.78
C SER A 107 -16.86 13.42 -5.18
N VAL A 108 -18.04 13.33 -5.75
CA VAL A 108 -18.79 14.53 -6.17
C VAL A 108 -19.68 15.04 -5.06
#